data_e851535d868961605eb32a17db7210a5
#
_entry.id   e851535d868961605eb32a17db7210a5
#
_cell.length_a   1.000
_cell.length_b   1.000
_cell.length_c   1.000
_cell.angle_alpha   90.00
_cell.angle_beta   90.00
_cell.angle_gamma   90.00
#
_symmetry.space_group_name_H-M   'P 1'
#
loop_
_entity.id
_entity.type
_entity.pdbx_description
1 polymer ?
#
loop_
_entity_poly.entity_id
_entity_poly.type
_entity_poly.pdbx_seq_one_letter_code
_entity_poly.pdbx_strand_id
1 'polypeptide(L)'
;FHIGGDEANLDLYKNVPEINSFMKKNNLGKDVNELFRYFLVRMNEIVKKHNKKMFLWEGFRREGEIEIPRDVVVFAFETMYHLPSHLIEDGFTVVNTSWTPLYLVNGGVKQPRARRAVWSPQTIYSWNVWRWEHWWDQTPVYKNPMQLEETSQIIGGQMCSWEQAGEAEIPSLRKRLPVFIERVWNNKEKMPFEDFFVRVEKNDLKLSKIIND
;
A
#
# COMPACT_ATOMS: atom_id res chain seq x y z
N PHE A 1 -9.06 10.78 -5.36
CA PHE A 1 -10.09 9.78 -5.04
C PHE A 1 -9.50 8.37 -5.21
N HIS A 2 -9.57 7.54 -4.16
CA HIS A 2 -9.07 6.17 -4.20
C HIS A 2 -10.15 5.21 -4.72
N ILE A 3 -9.82 4.40 -5.72
CA ILE A 3 -10.77 3.49 -6.37
C ILE A 3 -10.65 2.03 -5.93
N GLY A 4 -9.70 1.69 -5.02
CA GLY A 4 -9.33 0.32 -4.76
C GLY A 4 -8.41 -0.22 -5.86
N GLY A 5 -8.76 -1.36 -6.45
CA GLY A 5 -8.05 -1.93 -7.58
C GLY A 5 -7.03 -3.01 -7.22
N ASP A 6 -7.04 -3.44 -5.98
CA ASP A 6 -6.25 -4.54 -5.44
C ASP A 6 -6.93 -5.89 -5.64
N GLU A 7 -6.16 -6.95 -5.68
CA GLU A 7 -6.58 -8.36 -5.61
C GLU A 7 -7.76 -8.77 -6.51
N ALA A 8 -7.93 -8.11 -7.65
CA ALA A 8 -9.01 -8.43 -8.57
C ALA A 8 -8.84 -9.86 -9.12
N ASN A 9 -9.79 -10.74 -8.84
CA ASN A 9 -9.77 -12.11 -9.37
C ASN A 9 -10.21 -12.12 -10.84
N LEU A 10 -9.28 -11.86 -11.73
CA LEU A 10 -9.53 -11.78 -13.17
C LEU A 10 -9.86 -13.14 -13.80
N ASP A 11 -9.57 -14.24 -13.13
CA ASP A 11 -9.91 -15.59 -13.65
C ASP A 11 -11.41 -15.81 -13.72
N LEU A 12 -12.19 -15.12 -12.90
CA LEU A 12 -13.66 -15.16 -12.93
C LEU A 12 -14.26 -14.62 -14.24
N TYR A 13 -13.51 -13.80 -14.96
CA TYR A 13 -13.95 -13.17 -16.21
C TYR A 13 -13.55 -13.97 -17.46
N LYS A 14 -12.62 -14.92 -17.32
CA LYS A 14 -12.26 -15.84 -18.39
C LYS A 14 -13.48 -16.67 -18.77
N ASN A 15 -13.76 -16.85 -20.03
CA ASN A 15 -14.87 -17.67 -20.54
C ASN A 15 -16.30 -17.15 -20.28
N VAL A 16 -16.48 -15.92 -19.88
CA VAL A 16 -17.80 -15.27 -19.79
C VAL A 16 -18.14 -14.70 -21.18
N PRO A 17 -19.20 -15.18 -21.87
CA PRO A 17 -19.49 -14.79 -23.26
C PRO A 17 -19.70 -13.28 -23.44
N GLU A 18 -20.37 -12.63 -22.48
CA GLU A 18 -20.66 -11.20 -22.50
C GLU A 18 -19.37 -10.40 -22.39
N ILE A 19 -18.45 -10.83 -21.53
CA ILE A 19 -17.13 -10.21 -21.36
C ILE A 19 -16.30 -10.38 -22.63
N ASN A 20 -16.25 -11.57 -23.20
CA ASN A 20 -15.54 -11.82 -24.44
C ASN A 20 -16.08 -10.97 -25.60
N SER A 21 -17.39 -10.81 -25.66
CA SER A 21 -18.06 -9.96 -26.66
C SER A 21 -17.72 -8.49 -26.45
N PHE A 22 -17.72 -8.02 -25.21
CA PHE A 22 -17.32 -6.67 -24.86
C PHE A 22 -15.85 -6.40 -25.21
N MET A 23 -14.95 -7.31 -24.85
CA MET A 23 -13.52 -7.20 -25.15
C MET A 23 -13.27 -7.12 -26.65
N LYS A 24 -13.92 -8.01 -27.43
CA LYS A 24 -13.83 -7.99 -28.88
C LYS A 24 -14.34 -6.67 -29.47
N LYS A 25 -15.48 -6.17 -29.00
CA LYS A 25 -16.08 -4.90 -29.45
C LYS A 25 -15.17 -3.69 -29.19
N ASN A 26 -14.40 -3.73 -28.10
CA ASN A 26 -13.52 -2.65 -27.69
C ASN A 26 -12.05 -2.87 -28.07
N ASN A 27 -11.74 -3.89 -28.88
CA ASN A 27 -10.38 -4.24 -29.32
C ASN A 27 -9.40 -4.48 -28.16
N LEU A 28 -9.84 -5.11 -27.06
CA LEU A 28 -9.02 -5.34 -25.87
C LEU A 28 -8.21 -6.65 -25.93
N GLY A 29 -8.10 -7.27 -27.09
CA GLY A 29 -7.43 -8.56 -27.22
C GLY A 29 -8.19 -9.71 -26.53
N LYS A 30 -7.46 -10.70 -26.04
CA LYS A 30 -8.03 -11.87 -25.35
C LYS A 30 -7.60 -11.99 -23.88
N ASP A 31 -6.60 -11.21 -23.44
CA ASP A 31 -6.12 -11.23 -22.07
C ASP A 31 -7.03 -10.37 -21.17
N VAL A 32 -7.63 -10.99 -20.17
CA VAL A 32 -8.48 -10.29 -19.19
C VAL A 32 -7.72 -9.21 -18.39
N ASN A 33 -6.40 -9.23 -18.39
CA ASN A 33 -5.61 -8.12 -17.85
C ASN A 33 -5.85 -6.82 -18.63
N GLU A 34 -6.07 -6.90 -19.95
CA GLU A 34 -6.39 -5.72 -20.76
C GLU A 34 -7.78 -5.16 -20.43
N LEU A 35 -8.73 -6.01 -20.07
CA LEU A 35 -10.01 -5.55 -19.55
C LEU A 35 -9.85 -4.75 -18.24
N PHE A 36 -9.00 -5.24 -17.34
CA PHE A 36 -8.73 -4.54 -16.08
C PHE A 36 -7.99 -3.21 -16.33
N ARG A 37 -6.99 -3.19 -17.19
CA ARG A 37 -6.29 -1.97 -17.59
C ARG A 37 -7.25 -0.96 -18.23
N TYR A 38 -8.14 -1.42 -19.11
CA TYR A 38 -9.19 -0.58 -19.69
C TYR A 38 -10.11 0.01 -18.61
N PHE A 39 -10.52 -0.80 -17.63
CA PHE A 39 -11.31 -0.31 -16.50
C PHE A 39 -10.57 0.80 -15.74
N LEU A 40 -9.29 0.62 -15.42
CA LEU A 40 -8.48 1.63 -14.72
C LEU A 40 -8.38 2.95 -15.51
N VAL A 41 -8.18 2.86 -16.82
CA VAL A 41 -8.17 4.05 -17.70
C VAL A 41 -9.52 4.79 -17.65
N ARG A 42 -10.63 4.04 -17.79
CA ARG A 42 -11.97 4.62 -17.74
C ARG A 42 -12.29 5.24 -16.38
N MET A 43 -11.86 4.63 -15.29
CA MET A 43 -12.03 5.18 -13.95
C MET A 43 -11.22 6.48 -13.80
N ASN A 44 -9.99 6.53 -14.30
CA ASN A 44 -9.19 7.76 -14.26
C ASN A 44 -9.87 8.90 -15.03
N GLU A 45 -10.43 8.63 -16.20
CA GLU A 45 -11.19 9.63 -16.96
C GLU A 45 -12.39 10.19 -16.16
N ILE A 46 -13.12 9.32 -15.45
CA ILE A 46 -14.27 9.72 -14.62
C ILE A 46 -13.78 10.60 -13.46
N VAL A 47 -12.75 10.16 -12.74
CA VAL A 47 -12.19 10.90 -11.60
C VAL A 47 -11.68 12.28 -12.04
N LYS A 48 -11.02 12.37 -13.19
CA LYS A 48 -10.54 13.64 -13.76
C LYS A 48 -11.66 14.59 -14.14
N LYS A 49 -12.81 14.11 -14.63
CA LYS A 49 -13.99 14.94 -14.90
C LYS A 49 -14.52 15.64 -13.64
N HIS A 50 -14.23 15.09 -12.47
CA HIS A 50 -14.56 15.69 -11.18
C HIS A 50 -13.41 16.50 -10.57
N ASN A 51 -12.40 16.87 -11.36
CA ASN A 51 -11.21 17.61 -10.90
C ASN A 51 -10.49 16.93 -9.75
N LYS A 52 -10.42 15.59 -9.75
CA LYS A 52 -9.72 14.78 -8.76
C LYS A 52 -8.58 14.01 -9.41
N LYS A 53 -7.57 13.68 -8.59
CA LYS A 53 -6.53 12.73 -8.94
C LYS A 53 -6.97 11.33 -8.52
N MET A 54 -6.76 10.34 -9.37
CA MET A 54 -7.07 8.95 -9.06
C MET A 54 -5.94 8.32 -8.25
N PHE A 55 -6.31 7.63 -7.18
CA PHE A 55 -5.47 6.78 -6.37
C PHE A 55 -5.94 5.34 -6.51
N LEU A 56 -5.02 4.41 -6.54
CA LEU A 56 -5.32 2.98 -6.64
C LEU A 56 -4.26 2.14 -5.92
N TRP A 57 -4.65 0.95 -5.49
CA TRP A 57 -3.70 -0.05 -5.02
C TRP A 57 -2.91 -0.66 -6.18
N GLU A 58 -1.70 -1.10 -5.92
CA GLU A 58 -0.97 -1.98 -6.81
C GLU A 58 -1.76 -3.27 -7.01
N GLY A 59 -2.25 -3.51 -8.20
CA GLY A 59 -3.08 -4.67 -8.55
C GLY A 59 -3.07 -4.95 -10.05
N PHE A 60 -2.26 -4.21 -10.81
CA PHE A 60 -2.10 -4.36 -12.25
C PHE A 60 -0.67 -4.78 -12.59
N ARG A 61 -0.53 -5.61 -13.61
CA ARG A 61 0.79 -6.04 -14.10
C ARG A 61 1.49 -4.91 -14.84
N ARG A 62 2.82 -4.95 -14.88
CA ARG A 62 3.65 -4.00 -15.64
C ARG A 62 3.33 -4.09 -17.13
N GLU A 63 3.30 -5.32 -17.66
CA GLU A 63 3.05 -5.61 -19.06
C GLU A 63 1.57 -5.43 -19.43
N GLY A 64 1.32 -4.95 -20.63
CA GLY A 64 -0.01 -4.79 -21.22
C GLY A 64 0.00 -3.82 -22.39
N GLU A 65 -0.99 -3.98 -23.30
CA GLU A 65 -1.14 -3.14 -24.48
C GLU A 65 -1.77 -1.78 -24.15
N ILE A 66 -2.73 -1.77 -23.19
CA ILE A 66 -3.38 -0.53 -22.75
C ILE A 66 -2.50 0.17 -21.74
N GLU A 67 -2.03 1.36 -22.07
CA GLU A 67 -1.26 2.19 -21.14
C GLU A 67 -2.12 2.74 -20.02
N ILE A 68 -1.69 2.52 -18.77
CA ILE A 68 -2.26 3.17 -17.60
C ILE A 68 -1.66 4.57 -17.48
N PRO A 69 -2.50 5.62 -17.36
CA PRO A 69 -2.03 7.00 -17.29
C PRO A 69 -1.08 7.24 -16.10
N ARG A 70 0.01 7.97 -16.34
CA ARG A 70 1.04 8.24 -15.31
C ARG A 70 0.63 9.31 -14.30
N ASP A 71 -0.49 9.96 -14.49
CA ASP A 71 -1.04 10.94 -13.54
C ASP A 71 -1.82 10.32 -12.36
N VAL A 72 -1.93 8.98 -12.33
CA VAL A 72 -2.45 8.25 -11.18
C VAL A 72 -1.40 8.11 -10.07
N VAL A 73 -1.85 7.90 -8.85
CA VAL A 73 -0.99 7.59 -7.70
C VAL A 73 -1.20 6.14 -7.29
N VAL A 74 -0.12 5.37 -7.24
CA VAL A 74 -0.15 3.94 -6.93
C VAL A 74 0.28 3.72 -5.48
N PHE A 75 -0.55 3.03 -4.71
CA PHE A 75 -0.25 2.56 -3.36
C PHE A 75 0.37 1.17 -3.47
N ALA A 76 1.68 1.11 -3.35
CA ALA A 76 2.45 -0.11 -3.55
C ALA A 76 2.56 -0.90 -2.24
N PHE A 77 1.88 -2.05 -2.17
CA PHE A 77 1.74 -2.85 -0.95
C PHE A 77 2.22 -4.29 -1.10
N GLU A 78 1.74 -5.00 -2.13
CA GLU A 78 1.94 -6.43 -2.28
C GLU A 78 3.30 -6.78 -2.87
N THR A 79 3.86 -5.87 -3.70
CA THR A 79 5.14 -6.07 -4.40
C THR A 79 5.18 -7.32 -5.31
N MET A 80 4.04 -7.72 -5.85
CA MET A 80 3.91 -8.90 -6.70
C MET A 80 3.45 -8.58 -8.12
N TYR A 81 2.52 -7.65 -8.27
CA TYR A 81 1.93 -7.32 -9.56
C TYR A 81 2.82 -6.35 -10.34
N HIS A 82 3.23 -5.28 -9.70
CA HIS A 82 4.07 -4.26 -10.29
C HIS A 82 5.06 -3.75 -9.24
N LEU A 83 6.31 -4.19 -9.31
CA LEU A 83 7.31 -3.86 -8.29
C LEU A 83 7.48 -2.34 -8.12
N PRO A 84 7.69 -1.84 -6.89
CA PRO A 84 7.94 -0.42 -6.65
C PRO A 84 9.05 0.19 -7.51
N SER A 85 10.15 -0.53 -7.73
CA SER A 85 11.22 -0.11 -8.64
C SER A 85 10.71 0.12 -10.06
N HIS A 86 9.91 -0.81 -10.57
CA HIS A 86 9.33 -0.70 -11.90
C HIS A 86 8.28 0.41 -12.00
N LEU A 87 7.48 0.64 -10.94
CA LEU A 87 6.56 1.78 -10.90
C LEU A 87 7.30 3.11 -11.04
N ILE A 88 8.45 3.25 -10.37
CA ILE A 88 9.30 4.44 -10.47
C ILE A 88 9.92 4.56 -11.87
N GLU A 89 10.50 3.48 -12.41
CA GLU A 89 11.05 3.44 -13.77
C GLU A 89 10.00 3.83 -14.82
N ASP A 90 8.76 3.36 -14.64
CA ASP A 90 7.65 3.62 -15.55
C ASP A 90 7.00 5.01 -15.35
N GLY A 91 7.50 5.82 -14.41
CA GLY A 91 7.11 7.21 -14.20
C GLY A 91 5.87 7.43 -13.33
N PHE A 92 5.46 6.44 -12.55
CA PHE A 92 4.34 6.60 -11.61
C PHE A 92 4.73 7.40 -10.35
N THR A 93 3.74 8.06 -9.77
CA THR A 93 3.82 8.56 -8.38
C THR A 93 3.38 7.45 -7.44
N VAL A 94 4.15 7.22 -6.37
CA VAL A 94 3.96 6.07 -5.48
C VAL A 94 3.80 6.51 -4.04
N VAL A 95 2.89 5.84 -3.32
CA VAL A 95 2.80 5.85 -1.85
C VAL A 95 3.30 4.51 -1.34
N ASN A 96 4.24 4.52 -0.41
CA ASN A 96 4.74 3.30 0.20
C ASN A 96 3.73 2.76 1.22
N THR A 97 3.23 1.57 0.96
CA THR A 97 2.32 0.83 1.83
C THR A 97 2.86 -0.57 2.10
N SER A 98 4.18 -0.66 2.28
CA SER A 98 4.88 -1.92 2.53
C SER A 98 4.21 -2.73 3.65
N TRP A 99 3.97 -4.01 3.42
CA TRP A 99 3.40 -4.89 4.43
C TRP A 99 4.20 -4.86 5.73
N THR A 100 5.51 -5.03 5.64
CA THR A 100 6.42 -4.87 6.76
C THR A 100 7.07 -3.49 6.67
N PRO A 101 6.91 -2.60 7.66
CA PRO A 101 6.18 -2.78 8.92
C PRO A 101 4.88 -1.96 9.01
N LEU A 102 4.20 -1.66 7.90
CA LEU A 102 3.10 -0.69 7.87
C LEU A 102 1.71 -1.31 8.01
N TYR A 103 1.59 -2.65 7.84
CA TYR A 103 0.33 -3.35 8.08
C TYR A 103 0.23 -3.80 9.52
N LEU A 104 -0.82 -3.36 10.19
CA LEU A 104 -1.20 -3.82 11.52
C LEU A 104 -2.37 -4.77 11.38
N VAL A 105 -2.08 -6.07 11.42
CA VAL A 105 -3.07 -7.13 11.36
C VAL A 105 -3.03 -7.86 12.68
N ASN A 106 -3.83 -7.41 13.62
CA ASN A 106 -3.89 -7.94 14.99
C ASN A 106 -5.08 -8.89 15.19
N GLY A 107 -5.56 -9.45 14.11
CA GLY A 107 -6.72 -10.31 14.14
C GLY A 107 -6.55 -11.44 15.12
N GLY A 108 -7.46 -11.54 16.04
CA GLY A 108 -7.66 -12.71 16.92
C GLY A 108 -7.94 -13.96 16.11
N VAL A 109 -7.19 -14.20 15.07
CA VAL A 109 -7.58 -14.99 13.99
C VAL A 109 -6.87 -16.29 13.87
N LYS A 110 -7.64 -17.13 13.44
CA LYS A 110 -7.46 -18.42 12.80
C LYS A 110 -6.29 -18.55 11.82
N GLN A 111 -5.54 -17.47 11.52
CA GLN A 111 -4.38 -17.52 10.63
C GLN A 111 -3.06 -17.32 11.39
N PRO A 112 -2.26 -18.39 11.57
CA PRO A 112 -0.97 -18.31 12.28
C PRO A 112 0.02 -17.30 11.64
N ARG A 113 -0.16 -16.97 10.36
CA ARG A 113 0.66 -16.01 9.61
C ARG A 113 0.36 -14.56 9.98
N ALA A 114 -0.89 -14.20 10.18
CA ALA A 114 -1.31 -12.86 10.60
C ALA A 114 -0.79 -12.44 11.98
N ARG A 115 -0.52 -13.40 12.87
CA ARG A 115 0.10 -13.12 14.18
C ARG A 115 1.50 -12.52 14.10
N ARG A 116 2.15 -12.54 12.92
CA ARG A 116 3.49 -11.97 12.69
C ARG A 116 3.47 -10.51 12.26
N ALA A 117 2.30 -9.94 11.96
CA ALA A 117 2.16 -8.58 11.48
C ALA A 117 1.88 -7.56 12.60
N VAL A 118 2.33 -7.82 13.82
CA VAL A 118 2.30 -6.86 14.94
C VAL A 118 3.71 -6.31 15.11
N TRP A 119 4.02 -5.29 14.35
CA TRP A 119 5.33 -4.64 14.38
C TRP A 119 5.50 -3.78 15.62
N SER A 120 6.69 -3.82 16.22
CA SER A 120 7.01 -2.95 17.34
C SER A 120 7.20 -1.49 16.85
N PRO A 121 7.00 -0.48 17.71
CA PRO A 121 7.38 0.90 17.39
C PRO A 121 8.82 1.02 16.92
N GLN A 122 9.76 0.26 17.52
CA GLN A 122 11.16 0.25 17.12
C GLN A 122 11.38 -0.27 15.68
N THR A 123 10.65 -1.32 15.29
CA THR A 123 10.69 -1.84 13.92
C THR A 123 10.20 -0.78 12.93
N ILE A 124 9.10 -0.08 13.24
CA ILE A 124 8.58 1.02 12.41
C ILE A 124 9.59 2.17 12.36
N TYR A 125 10.25 2.48 13.47
CA TYR A 125 11.27 3.55 13.52
C TYR A 125 12.49 3.24 12.65
N SER A 126 12.84 1.98 12.45
CA SER A 126 13.96 1.57 11.59
C SER A 126 13.64 1.67 10.09
N TRP A 127 12.36 1.68 9.72
CA TRP A 127 11.89 1.80 8.34
C TRP A 127 12.09 3.21 7.75
N ASN A 128 12.08 3.31 6.43
CA ASN A 128 12.04 4.57 5.68
C ASN A 128 11.14 4.45 4.45
N VAL A 129 10.70 5.57 3.88
CA VAL A 129 9.72 5.62 2.79
C VAL A 129 10.19 5.01 1.46
N TRP A 130 11.48 4.74 1.30
CA TRP A 130 12.06 4.11 0.11
C TRP A 130 12.29 2.61 0.29
N ARG A 131 11.82 2.01 1.41
CA ARG A 131 12.05 0.61 1.74
C ARG A 131 10.76 -0.20 1.71
N TRP A 132 10.77 -1.31 0.96
CA TRP A 132 9.69 -2.30 0.93
C TRP A 132 10.17 -3.63 1.47
N GLU A 133 9.37 -4.22 2.34
CA GLU A 133 9.52 -5.55 2.90
C GLU A 133 8.18 -6.25 2.95
N HIS A 134 8.20 -7.56 2.93
CA HIS A 134 7.00 -8.37 3.08
C HIS A 134 7.23 -9.54 4.03
N TRP A 135 6.19 -9.98 4.69
CA TRP A 135 6.22 -11.15 5.57
C TRP A 135 5.99 -12.48 4.84
N TRP A 136 5.43 -12.43 3.65
CA TRP A 136 5.08 -13.60 2.86
C TRP A 136 6.26 -14.04 2.01
N ASP A 137 6.62 -15.35 2.14
CA ASP A 137 7.81 -15.95 1.55
C ASP A 137 7.76 -16.10 0.01
N GLN A 138 6.60 -15.86 -0.61
CA GLN A 138 6.45 -15.90 -2.06
C GLN A 138 6.68 -14.53 -2.73
N THR A 139 6.82 -13.47 -1.93
CA THR A 139 7.11 -12.15 -2.51
C THR A 139 8.59 -11.97 -2.76
N PRO A 140 8.98 -11.24 -3.82
CA PRO A 140 10.40 -10.97 -4.13
C PRO A 140 11.13 -10.25 -2.99
N VAL A 141 10.42 -9.44 -2.21
CA VAL A 141 11.01 -8.61 -1.14
C VAL A 141 11.04 -9.28 0.24
N TYR A 142 10.64 -10.55 0.34
CA TYR A 142 10.68 -11.28 1.61
C TYR A 142 12.11 -11.56 2.09
N LYS A 143 12.95 -12.15 1.22
CA LYS A 143 14.34 -12.46 1.56
C LYS A 143 15.28 -11.28 1.36
N ASN A 144 14.98 -10.47 0.37
CA ASN A 144 15.79 -9.32 -0.03
C ASN A 144 14.90 -8.07 -0.03
N PRO A 145 14.77 -7.39 1.11
CA PRO A 145 14.05 -6.13 1.17
C PRO A 145 14.52 -5.17 0.09
N MET A 146 13.57 -4.53 -0.58
CA MET A 146 13.88 -3.56 -1.64
C MET A 146 14.13 -2.20 -1.01
N GLN A 147 15.34 -1.69 -1.16
CA GLN A 147 15.68 -0.32 -0.82
C GLN A 147 15.91 0.45 -2.12
N LEU A 148 15.09 1.45 -2.36
CA LEU A 148 15.22 2.36 -3.51
C LEU A 148 16.04 3.59 -3.14
N GLU A 149 16.61 4.23 -4.16
CA GLU A 149 17.20 5.55 -4.04
C GLU A 149 16.13 6.61 -3.73
N GLU A 150 16.55 7.70 -3.09
CA GLU A 150 15.66 8.84 -2.82
C GLU A 150 15.11 9.42 -4.12
N THR A 151 13.80 9.52 -4.23
CA THR A 151 13.13 10.11 -5.40
C THR A 151 11.86 10.85 -4.97
N SER A 152 11.55 11.96 -5.65
CA SER A 152 10.33 12.73 -5.47
C SER A 152 9.06 12.03 -5.96
N GLN A 153 9.20 10.91 -6.69
CA GLN A 153 8.05 10.10 -7.10
C GLN A 153 7.43 9.34 -5.94
N ILE A 154 8.18 9.07 -4.87
CA ILE A 154 7.65 8.50 -3.64
C ILE A 154 7.22 9.64 -2.72
N ILE A 155 5.92 9.87 -2.64
CA ILE A 155 5.35 11.06 -1.98
C ILE A 155 5.01 10.86 -0.50
N GLY A 156 5.28 9.68 0.04
CA GLY A 156 5.05 9.36 1.45
C GLY A 156 4.73 7.90 1.68
N GLY A 157 4.14 7.60 2.82
CA GLY A 157 3.71 6.25 3.20
C GLY A 157 2.28 6.23 3.75
N GLN A 158 1.73 5.01 3.83
CA GLN A 158 0.45 4.75 4.48
C GLN A 158 0.58 3.55 5.41
N MET A 159 0.13 3.72 6.64
CA MET A 159 -0.07 2.62 7.57
C MET A 159 -1.49 2.06 7.37
N CYS A 160 -1.62 0.75 7.35
CA CYS A 160 -2.88 0.04 7.16
C CYS A 160 -3.22 -0.76 8.40
N SER A 161 -4.46 -0.74 8.80
CA SER A 161 -4.99 -1.51 9.92
C SER A 161 -6.14 -2.38 9.44
N TRP A 162 -5.98 -3.72 9.56
CA TRP A 162 -6.91 -4.69 9.01
C TRP A 162 -7.31 -5.73 10.05
N GLU A 163 -8.54 -6.22 9.95
CA GLU A 163 -9.07 -7.39 10.69
C GLU A 163 -8.91 -7.25 12.22
N GLN A 164 -8.95 -6.04 12.74
CA GLN A 164 -8.87 -5.80 14.17
C GLN A 164 -10.27 -5.76 14.79
N ALA A 165 -10.38 -6.27 16.02
CA ALA A 165 -11.54 -5.99 16.83
C ALA A 165 -11.60 -4.50 17.18
N GLY A 166 -12.80 -3.90 17.25
CA GLY A 166 -12.96 -2.47 17.46
C GLY A 166 -12.23 -1.94 18.70
N GLU A 167 -12.21 -2.72 19.77
CA GLU A 167 -11.51 -2.40 21.02
C GLU A 167 -9.97 -2.48 20.90
N ALA A 168 -9.45 -3.18 19.90
CA ALA A 168 -8.02 -3.32 19.67
C ALA A 168 -7.44 -2.25 18.73
N GLU A 169 -8.28 -1.56 17.96
CA GLU A 169 -7.87 -0.61 16.91
C GLU A 169 -7.03 0.54 17.46
N ILE A 170 -7.61 1.31 18.39
CA ILE A 170 -6.92 2.46 18.98
C ILE A 170 -5.66 2.04 19.75
N PRO A 171 -5.68 1.03 20.65
CA PRO A 171 -4.48 0.56 21.32
C PRO A 171 -3.37 0.11 20.37
N SER A 172 -3.73 -0.53 19.25
CA SER A 172 -2.74 -0.99 18.26
C SER A 172 -2.05 0.16 17.52
N LEU A 173 -2.78 1.22 17.22
CA LEU A 173 -2.27 2.40 16.50
C LEU A 173 -1.54 3.37 17.42
N ARG A 174 -1.97 3.53 18.64
CA ARG A 174 -1.65 4.62 19.56
C ARG A 174 -0.16 4.95 19.68
N LYS A 175 0.70 3.94 19.87
CA LYS A 175 2.15 4.15 19.97
C LYS A 175 2.90 3.95 18.64
N ARG A 176 2.25 3.39 17.64
CA ARG A 176 2.85 3.12 16.33
C ARG A 176 2.68 4.27 15.35
N LEU A 177 1.50 4.89 15.35
CA LEU A 177 1.20 6.00 14.44
C LEU A 177 2.14 7.21 14.63
N PRO A 178 2.47 7.68 15.85
CA PRO A 178 3.44 8.76 16.02
C PRO A 178 4.83 8.41 15.48
N VAL A 179 5.24 7.15 15.63
CA VAL A 179 6.53 6.67 15.10
C VAL A 179 6.52 6.63 13.58
N PHE A 180 5.44 6.16 12.98
CA PHE A 180 5.27 6.16 11.53
C PHE A 180 5.29 7.60 10.97
N ILE A 181 4.55 8.53 11.59
CA ILE A 181 4.52 9.94 11.19
C ILE A 181 5.93 10.52 11.24
N GLU A 182 6.69 10.29 12.32
CA GLU A 182 8.08 10.72 12.40
C GLU A 182 8.91 10.20 11.22
N ARG A 183 8.73 8.94 10.84
CA ARG A 183 9.50 8.33 9.74
C ARG A 183 9.09 8.83 8.36
N VAL A 184 7.86 9.27 8.17
CA VAL A 184 7.40 9.88 6.91
C VAL A 184 7.89 11.32 6.77
N TRP A 185 7.89 12.10 7.86
CA TRP A 185 8.28 13.50 7.83
C TRP A 185 9.80 13.73 8.00
N ASN A 186 10.48 12.82 8.70
CA ASN A 186 11.87 12.98 9.13
C ASN A 186 12.74 11.81 8.67
N ASN A 187 12.89 11.66 7.34
CA ASN A 187 13.60 10.52 6.75
C ASN A 187 15.14 10.60 6.92
N LYS A 188 15.70 11.80 6.99
CA LYS A 188 17.14 12.03 6.87
C LYS A 188 17.88 11.92 8.19
N GLU A 189 17.32 12.47 9.26
CA GLU A 189 17.96 12.48 10.57
C GLU A 189 17.21 11.57 11.55
N LYS A 190 17.96 10.71 12.20
CA LYS A 190 17.43 9.83 13.24
C LYS A 190 18.14 10.13 14.55
N MET A 191 17.36 10.60 15.54
CA MET A 191 17.84 10.46 16.92
C MET A 191 17.78 8.99 17.35
N PRO A 192 18.48 8.57 18.42
CA PRO A 192 18.31 7.24 19.00
C PRO A 192 16.82 6.95 19.29
N PHE A 193 16.37 5.73 19.03
CA PHE A 193 14.98 5.36 19.22
C PHE A 193 14.49 5.60 20.64
N GLU A 194 15.33 5.31 21.62
CA GLU A 194 15.04 5.47 23.03
C GLU A 194 14.72 6.92 23.38
N ASP A 195 15.50 7.86 22.87
CA ASP A 195 15.30 9.31 23.10
C ASP A 195 14.03 9.81 22.41
N PHE A 196 13.76 9.34 21.20
CA PHE A 196 12.55 9.65 20.48
C PHE A 196 11.32 9.07 21.20
N PHE A 197 11.39 7.81 21.64
CA PHE A 197 10.25 7.11 22.21
C PHE A 197 9.81 7.70 23.56
N VAL A 198 10.71 8.27 24.33
CA VAL A 198 10.37 9.08 25.54
C VAL A 198 9.40 10.21 25.19
N ARG A 199 9.55 10.85 24.04
CA ARG A 199 8.62 11.91 23.59
C ARG A 199 7.27 11.32 23.22
N VAL A 200 7.25 10.15 22.57
CA VAL A 200 6.02 9.42 22.23
C VAL A 200 5.24 9.10 23.50
N GLU A 201 5.91 8.56 24.54
CA GLU A 201 5.27 8.21 25.80
C GLU A 201 4.73 9.42 26.56
N LYS A 202 5.45 10.53 26.58
CA LYS A 202 4.97 11.78 27.19
C LYS A 202 3.70 12.32 26.50
N ASN A 203 3.62 12.20 25.18
CA ASN A 203 2.44 12.60 24.42
C ASN A 203 1.29 11.59 24.59
N ASP A 204 1.60 10.32 24.66
CA ASP A 204 0.67 9.25 24.92
C ASP A 204 -0.07 9.43 26.25
N LEU A 205 0.64 9.83 27.30
CA LEU A 205 0.05 10.17 28.61
C LEU A 205 -0.93 11.37 28.53
N LYS A 206 -0.76 12.28 27.58
CA LYS A 206 -1.71 13.39 27.34
C LYS A 206 -2.91 12.91 26.53
N LEU A 207 -2.67 12.09 25.51
CA LEU A 207 -3.72 11.53 24.65
C LEU A 207 -4.65 10.60 25.43
N SER A 208 -4.12 9.80 26.36
CA SER A 208 -4.94 8.91 27.20
C SER A 208 -5.97 9.62 28.05
N LYS A 209 -5.81 10.91 28.31
CA LYS A 209 -6.80 11.74 29.03
C LYS A 209 -7.95 12.21 28.14
N ILE A 210 -7.77 12.13 26.82
CA ILE A 210 -8.73 12.59 25.80
C ILE A 210 -9.41 11.39 25.15
N ILE A 211 -8.64 10.34 24.90
CA ILE A 211 -9.12 9.08 24.33
C ILE A 211 -9.27 8.13 25.50
N ASN A 212 -10.50 7.95 25.94
CA ASN A 212 -10.82 6.93 26.96
C ASN A 212 -10.56 5.57 26.34
N ASP A 213 -9.50 4.92 26.78
CA ASP A 213 -9.22 3.51 26.51
C ASP A 213 -9.99 2.63 27.49
#